data_ca4293b6a23a87fbad60b37251137f80
#
_entry.id   ca4293b6a23a87fbad60b37251137f80
#
_cell.length_a   1.000
_cell.length_b   1.000
_cell.length_c   1.000
_cell.angle_alpha   90.00
_cell.angle_beta   90.00
_cell.angle_gamma   90.00
#
_symmetry.space_group_name_H-M   'P 1'
#
loop_
_entity.id
_entity.type
_entity.pdbx_description
1 polymer ?
#
loop_
_entity_poly.entity_id
_entity_poly.type
_entity_poly.pdbx_seq_one_letter_code
_entity_poly.pdbx_strand_id
1 'polypeptide(L)'
;MIMLLIDERPEEVTDMARSVNAEVIASTFDEPAERHVKIAGIVLEKAKRMVECGHDVVIFLDSITRLARAYNTVSPASGKVLSGGVDANALHKPKRFFGAARNIENGGSLTILATALIDTGSKMDEVIFEEFKGTGNSEVVLDRKIADRRIFPAIDILKSGTRKDELL
;
A
#
# COMPACT_ATOMS: atom_id res chain seq x y z
N MET A 1 -0.67 -8.41 -13.43
CA MET A 1 -1.04 -7.99 -12.06
C MET A 1 -0.08 -8.63 -11.06
N ILE A 2 0.31 -7.88 -10.05
CA ILE A 2 1.17 -8.34 -8.95
C ILE A 2 0.43 -8.07 -7.64
N MET A 3 0.32 -9.10 -6.78
CA MET A 3 -0.17 -8.98 -5.42
C MET A 3 1.01 -9.01 -4.48
N LEU A 4 1.24 -7.92 -3.75
CA LEU A 4 2.31 -7.79 -2.77
C LEU A 4 1.72 -7.79 -1.36
N LEU A 5 2.04 -8.83 -0.60
CA LEU A 5 1.56 -9.03 0.77
C LEU A 5 2.71 -8.80 1.75
N ILE A 6 2.54 -7.83 2.64
CA ILE A 6 3.55 -7.45 3.62
C ILE A 6 3.02 -7.70 5.04
N ASP A 7 3.76 -8.48 5.82
CA ASP A 7 3.45 -8.80 7.22
C ASP A 7 2.11 -9.55 7.37
N GLU A 8 1.79 -10.39 6.37
CA GLU A 8 0.60 -11.25 6.38
C GLU A 8 0.93 -12.66 6.90
N ARG A 9 -0.10 -13.41 7.27
CA ARG A 9 0.06 -14.79 7.74
C ARG A 9 0.29 -15.74 6.56
N PRO A 10 1.13 -16.80 6.72
CA PRO A 10 1.41 -17.74 5.63
C PRO A 10 0.17 -18.39 5.02
N GLU A 11 -0.85 -18.72 5.86
CA GLU A 11 -2.11 -19.28 5.38
C GLU A 11 -2.90 -18.29 4.50
N GLU A 12 -2.90 -17.00 4.83
CA GLU A 12 -3.55 -15.95 4.03
C GLU A 12 -2.83 -15.76 2.69
N VAL A 13 -1.48 -15.85 2.69
CA VAL A 13 -0.68 -15.83 1.45
C VAL A 13 -1.03 -17.00 0.56
N THR A 14 -1.15 -18.21 1.13
CA THR A 14 -1.51 -19.42 0.38
C THR A 14 -2.91 -19.32 -0.21
N ASP A 15 -3.87 -18.84 0.56
CA ASP A 15 -5.25 -18.66 0.11
C ASP A 15 -5.34 -17.63 -1.01
N MET A 16 -4.65 -16.50 -0.86
CA MET A 16 -4.56 -15.48 -1.89
C MET A 16 -3.96 -16.03 -3.19
N ALA A 17 -2.85 -16.78 -3.10
CA ALA A 17 -2.19 -17.36 -4.27
C ALA A 17 -3.08 -18.33 -5.06
N ARG A 18 -4.02 -19.00 -4.37
CA ARG A 18 -4.99 -19.91 -4.99
C ARG A 18 -6.21 -19.19 -5.57
N SER A 19 -6.53 -18.02 -5.04
CA SER A 19 -7.79 -17.30 -5.33
C SER A 19 -7.65 -16.24 -6.43
N VAL A 20 -6.44 -15.73 -6.68
CA VAL A 20 -6.22 -14.62 -7.62
C VAL A 20 -5.46 -15.02 -8.87
N ASN A 21 -5.80 -14.43 -9.98
CA ASN A 21 -5.04 -14.55 -11.24
C ASN A 21 -3.97 -13.43 -11.31
N ALA A 22 -3.02 -13.48 -10.39
CA ALA A 22 -1.92 -12.54 -10.30
C ALA A 22 -0.66 -13.24 -9.77
N GLU A 23 0.50 -12.66 -10.01
CA GLU A 23 1.72 -13.10 -9.33
C GLU A 23 1.66 -12.65 -7.87
N VAL A 24 1.67 -13.59 -6.93
CA VAL A 24 1.64 -13.31 -5.50
C VAL A 24 3.07 -13.33 -4.96
N ILE A 25 3.50 -12.21 -4.41
CA ILE A 25 4.80 -12.04 -3.76
C ILE A 25 4.53 -11.61 -2.33
N ALA A 26 5.14 -12.27 -1.36
CA ALA A 26 4.87 -12.02 0.05
C ALA A 26 6.14 -11.98 0.89
N SER A 27 6.05 -11.23 1.97
CA SER A 27 6.95 -11.31 3.12
C SER A 27 6.07 -11.42 4.36
N THR A 28 6.14 -12.57 5.04
CA THR A 28 5.23 -12.94 6.12
C THR A 28 5.61 -12.33 7.46
N PHE A 29 4.70 -12.34 8.42
CA PHE A 29 4.84 -11.64 9.71
C PHE A 29 6.02 -12.12 10.57
N ASP A 30 6.50 -13.34 10.35
CA ASP A 30 7.64 -13.93 11.02
C ASP A 30 9.01 -13.52 10.41
N GLU A 31 8.98 -12.80 9.28
CA GLU A 31 10.18 -12.28 8.63
C GLU A 31 10.56 -10.90 9.19
N PRO A 32 11.86 -10.54 9.20
CA PRO A 32 12.31 -9.25 9.71
C PRO A 32 11.90 -8.08 8.80
N ALA A 33 11.81 -6.88 9.36
CA ALA A 33 11.41 -5.66 8.66
C ALA A 33 12.28 -5.36 7.42
N GLU A 34 13.57 -5.68 7.47
CA GLU A 34 14.51 -5.53 6.34
C GLU A 34 14.07 -6.35 5.12
N ARG A 35 13.47 -7.53 5.36
CA ARG A 35 12.97 -8.35 4.28
C ARG A 35 11.72 -7.76 3.65
N HIS A 36 10.80 -7.22 4.45
CA HIS A 36 9.62 -6.51 3.95
C HIS A 36 10.03 -5.37 3.01
N VAL A 37 10.97 -4.56 3.44
CA VAL A 37 11.51 -3.42 2.67
C VAL A 37 12.19 -3.89 1.39
N LYS A 38 13.02 -4.94 1.47
CA LYS A 38 13.73 -5.51 0.31
C LYS A 38 12.77 -6.05 -0.74
N ILE A 39 11.78 -6.83 -0.33
CA ILE A 39 10.78 -7.41 -1.24
C ILE A 39 9.97 -6.31 -1.93
N ALA A 40 9.52 -5.30 -1.19
CA ALA A 40 8.81 -4.17 -1.78
C ALA A 40 9.65 -3.43 -2.83
N GLY A 41 10.95 -3.23 -2.56
CA GLY A 41 11.89 -2.63 -3.50
C GLY A 41 12.04 -3.45 -4.78
N ILE A 42 12.18 -4.78 -4.67
CA ILE A 42 12.29 -5.69 -5.82
C ILE A 42 11.01 -5.65 -6.67
N VAL A 43 9.84 -5.69 -6.05
CA VAL A 43 8.56 -5.64 -6.75
C VAL A 43 8.41 -4.33 -7.52
N LEU A 44 8.78 -3.20 -6.91
CA LEU A 44 8.71 -1.90 -7.58
C LEU A 44 9.64 -1.84 -8.80
N GLU A 45 10.88 -2.29 -8.66
CA GLU A 45 11.83 -2.31 -9.78
C GLU A 45 11.39 -3.26 -10.90
N LYS A 46 10.85 -4.43 -10.57
CA LYS A 46 10.24 -5.33 -11.55
C LYS A 46 9.11 -4.65 -12.30
N ALA A 47 8.18 -4.02 -11.57
CA ALA A 47 7.05 -3.31 -12.18
C ALA A 47 7.51 -2.20 -13.12
N LYS A 48 8.51 -1.41 -12.73
CA LYS A 48 9.08 -0.36 -13.59
C LYS A 48 9.67 -0.93 -14.88
N ARG A 49 10.41 -2.04 -14.79
CA ARG A 49 10.97 -2.70 -16.01
C ARG A 49 9.86 -3.20 -16.93
N MET A 50 8.78 -3.76 -16.38
CA MET A 50 7.63 -4.18 -17.18
C MET A 50 6.95 -2.99 -17.87
N VAL A 51 6.77 -1.89 -17.17
CA VAL A 51 6.19 -0.65 -17.75
C VAL A 51 7.08 -0.09 -18.86
N GLU A 52 8.39 -0.11 -18.69
CA GLU A 52 9.36 0.30 -19.74
C GLU A 52 9.27 -0.59 -21.00
N CYS A 53 8.86 -1.84 -20.84
CA CYS A 53 8.57 -2.75 -21.94
C CYS A 53 7.15 -2.54 -22.58
N GLY A 54 6.44 -1.52 -22.15
CA GLY A 54 5.11 -1.17 -22.70
C GLY A 54 3.94 -1.88 -22.03
N HIS A 55 4.14 -2.54 -20.89
CA HIS A 55 3.04 -3.23 -20.18
C HIS A 55 2.26 -2.28 -19.27
N ASP A 56 0.96 -2.56 -19.16
CA ASP A 56 0.11 -1.97 -18.12
C ASP A 56 0.18 -2.87 -16.88
N VAL A 57 0.78 -2.34 -15.82
CA VAL A 57 1.05 -3.08 -14.58
C VAL A 57 0.15 -2.59 -13.47
N VAL A 58 -0.48 -3.51 -12.75
CA VAL A 58 -1.24 -3.23 -11.54
C VAL A 58 -0.59 -3.94 -10.37
N ILE A 59 -0.23 -3.18 -9.32
CA ILE A 59 0.23 -3.69 -8.04
C ILE A 59 -0.89 -3.53 -7.03
N PHE A 60 -1.29 -4.64 -6.40
CA PHE A 60 -2.09 -4.64 -5.17
C PHE A 60 -1.16 -4.80 -3.98
N LEU A 61 -1.13 -3.83 -3.10
CA LEU A 61 -0.30 -3.83 -1.90
C LEU A 61 -1.15 -3.96 -0.63
N ASP A 62 -1.02 -5.04 0.06
CA ASP A 62 -1.61 -5.25 1.39
C ASP A 62 -0.48 -5.42 2.42
N SER A 63 -0.17 -4.41 3.20
CA SER A 63 -0.73 -3.06 3.25
C SER A 63 0.37 -2.00 3.24
N ILE A 64 0.04 -0.79 2.81
CA ILE A 64 0.97 0.35 2.87
C ILE A 64 1.32 0.73 4.31
N THR A 65 0.39 0.56 5.25
CA THR A 65 0.62 0.81 6.67
C THR A 65 1.72 -0.08 7.24
N ARG A 66 1.65 -1.38 6.95
CA ARG A 66 2.66 -2.35 7.42
C ARG A 66 4.01 -2.14 6.74
N LEU A 67 4.01 -1.80 5.47
CA LEU A 67 5.23 -1.43 4.75
C LEU A 67 5.87 -0.17 5.36
N ALA A 68 5.07 0.85 5.67
CA ALA A 68 5.56 2.06 6.31
C ALA A 68 6.13 1.79 7.72
N ARG A 69 5.51 0.91 8.51
CA ARG A 69 6.05 0.46 9.80
C ARG A 69 7.41 -0.22 9.63
N ALA A 70 7.56 -1.09 8.64
CA ALA A 70 8.82 -1.75 8.34
C ALA A 70 9.91 -0.74 7.98
N TYR A 71 9.62 0.25 7.15
CA TYR A 71 10.55 1.33 6.85
C TYR A 71 10.90 2.15 8.09
N ASN A 72 9.95 2.40 8.99
CA ASN A 72 10.22 3.11 10.24
C ASN A 72 11.16 2.33 11.16
N THR A 73 11.05 1.02 11.17
CA THR A 73 11.96 0.14 11.95
C THR A 73 13.37 0.13 11.37
N VAL A 74 13.50 0.10 10.04
CA VAL A 74 14.80 -0.04 9.33
C VAL A 74 15.52 1.30 9.14
N SER A 75 14.79 2.41 9.10
CA SER A 75 15.38 3.73 8.85
C SER A 75 16.25 4.19 10.00
N PRO A 76 17.44 4.74 9.73
CA PRO A 76 18.24 5.40 10.77
C PRO A 76 17.46 6.54 11.43
N ALA A 77 17.59 6.68 12.73
CA ALA A 77 16.96 7.76 13.47
C ALA A 77 17.45 9.13 12.97
N SER A 78 16.52 9.97 12.51
CA SER A 78 16.84 11.34 12.05
C SER A 78 16.95 12.35 13.19
N GLY A 79 16.51 11.96 14.39
CA GLY A 79 16.35 12.86 15.55
C GLY A 79 15.07 13.70 15.49
N LYS A 80 14.29 13.61 14.41
CA LYS A 80 12.99 14.26 14.25
C LYS A 80 11.90 13.19 14.17
N VAL A 81 11.18 13.02 15.27
CA VAL A 81 10.11 12.03 15.39
C VAL A 81 8.77 12.74 15.33
N LEU A 82 7.90 12.31 14.39
CA LEU A 82 6.51 12.73 14.32
C LEU A 82 5.70 12.11 15.46
N SER A 83 4.49 12.59 15.68
CA SER A 83 3.59 11.94 16.64
C SER A 83 3.40 10.46 16.29
N GLY A 84 3.21 9.62 17.32
CA GLY A 84 3.08 8.18 17.14
C GLY A 84 4.38 7.40 16.91
N GLY A 85 5.55 8.03 17.08
CA GLY A 85 6.85 7.36 16.96
C GLY A 85 7.33 7.13 15.54
N VAL A 86 6.80 7.87 14.56
CA VAL A 86 7.22 7.80 13.16
C VAL A 86 8.39 8.75 12.94
N ASP A 87 9.54 8.23 12.47
CA ASP A 87 10.65 9.08 12.06
C ASP A 87 10.30 9.89 10.81
N ALA A 88 10.64 11.17 10.79
CA ALA A 88 10.31 12.09 9.70
C ALA A 88 10.83 11.62 8.33
N ASN A 89 11.95 10.89 8.30
CA ASN A 89 12.55 10.38 7.06
C ASN A 89 12.04 8.99 6.67
N ALA A 90 11.41 8.25 7.58
CA ALA A 90 10.98 6.87 7.35
C ALA A 90 9.96 6.71 6.23
N LEU A 91 9.12 7.73 6.02
CA LEU A 91 8.03 7.69 5.04
C LEU A 91 8.44 8.08 3.62
N HIS A 92 9.66 8.58 3.40
CA HIS A 92 10.11 8.97 2.06
C HIS A 92 10.09 7.83 1.04
N LYS A 93 10.64 6.67 1.41
CA LYS A 93 10.71 5.50 0.52
C LYS A 93 9.34 4.91 0.24
N PRO A 94 8.47 4.64 1.23
CA PRO A 94 7.11 4.16 0.96
C PRO A 94 6.25 5.18 0.20
N LYS A 95 6.43 6.49 0.41
CA LYS A 95 5.78 7.52 -0.43
C LYS A 95 6.27 7.47 -1.88
N ARG A 96 7.57 7.25 -2.10
CA ARG A 96 8.13 7.04 -3.45
C ARG A 96 7.58 5.77 -4.10
N PHE A 97 7.40 4.71 -3.34
CA PHE A 97 6.77 3.49 -3.84
C PHE A 97 5.36 3.80 -4.35
N PHE A 98 4.52 4.38 -3.50
CA PHE A 98 3.14 4.68 -3.86
C PHE A 98 3.04 5.75 -4.96
N GLY A 99 3.89 6.76 -4.90
CA GLY A 99 3.97 7.84 -5.89
C GLY A 99 4.62 7.44 -7.23
N ALA A 100 5.06 6.19 -7.38
CA ALA A 100 5.59 5.69 -8.65
C ALA A 100 4.50 5.41 -9.68
N ALA A 101 3.25 5.30 -9.24
CA ALA A 101 2.09 5.12 -10.12
C ALA A 101 1.99 6.27 -11.14
N ARG A 102 1.90 5.93 -12.42
CA ARG A 102 1.84 6.89 -13.53
C ARG A 102 1.37 6.27 -14.83
N ASN A 103 0.92 7.12 -15.70
CA ASN A 103 0.64 6.79 -17.09
C ASN A 103 1.78 7.38 -17.95
N ILE A 104 2.43 6.55 -18.75
CA ILE A 104 3.53 7.01 -19.62
C ILE A 104 2.96 7.33 -20.99
N GLU A 105 3.23 8.53 -21.47
CA GLU A 105 2.81 8.93 -22.81
C GLU A 105 3.46 8.01 -23.85
N ASN A 106 2.63 7.42 -24.72
CA ASN A 106 3.03 6.44 -25.73
C ASN A 106 3.75 5.18 -25.18
N GLY A 107 3.49 4.83 -23.92
CA GLY A 107 4.11 3.71 -23.25
C GLY A 107 3.15 2.94 -22.35
N GLY A 108 3.69 2.15 -21.44
CA GLY A 108 2.92 1.43 -20.43
C GLY A 108 2.43 2.29 -19.28
N SER A 109 1.76 1.66 -18.32
CA SER A 109 1.25 2.32 -17.13
C SER A 109 1.54 1.53 -15.86
N LEU A 110 1.59 2.22 -14.72
CA LEU A 110 1.68 1.63 -13.39
C LEU A 110 0.54 2.15 -12.53
N THR A 111 -0.34 1.24 -12.13
CA THR A 111 -1.41 1.49 -11.17
C THR A 111 -1.08 0.79 -9.84
N ILE A 112 -1.23 1.48 -8.73
CA ILE A 112 -1.02 0.92 -7.40
C ILE A 112 -2.30 1.08 -6.58
N LEU A 113 -2.87 -0.05 -6.14
CA LEU A 113 -3.95 -0.09 -5.16
C LEU A 113 -3.35 -0.59 -3.84
N ALA A 114 -3.37 0.26 -2.83
CA ALA A 114 -2.85 -0.09 -1.52
C ALA A 114 -3.94 -0.04 -0.47
N THR A 115 -4.00 -1.06 0.39
CA THR A 115 -4.82 -1.00 1.59
C THR A 115 -4.09 -0.19 2.66
N ALA A 116 -4.84 0.61 3.41
CA ALA A 116 -4.35 1.32 4.58
C ALA A 116 -5.21 0.97 5.79
N LEU A 117 -4.56 0.73 6.92
CA LEU A 117 -5.24 0.39 8.17
C LEU A 117 -5.69 1.67 8.86
N ILE A 118 -6.98 1.74 9.18
CA ILE A 118 -7.58 2.82 9.96
C ILE A 118 -8.31 2.22 11.18
N ASP A 119 -8.59 3.04 12.17
CA ASP A 119 -9.30 2.64 13.41
C ASP A 119 -8.64 1.44 14.14
N THR A 120 -7.32 1.37 14.11
CA THR A 120 -6.54 0.32 14.78
C THR A 120 -6.26 0.63 16.25
N GLY A 121 -6.52 1.85 16.69
CA GLY A 121 -6.11 2.37 17.99
C GLY A 121 -4.63 2.73 18.08
N SER A 122 -3.88 2.56 16.99
CA SER A 122 -2.45 2.91 16.92
C SER A 122 -2.26 4.34 16.42
N LYS A 123 -1.62 5.18 17.23
CA LYS A 123 -1.27 6.55 16.82
C LYS A 123 -0.31 6.59 15.64
N MET A 124 0.57 5.60 15.54
CA MET A 124 1.46 5.44 14.40
C MET A 124 0.67 5.25 13.09
N ASP A 125 -0.35 4.41 13.11
CA ASP A 125 -1.16 4.13 11.92
C ASP A 125 -1.96 5.35 11.46
N GLU A 126 -2.47 6.13 12.41
CA GLU A 126 -3.15 7.40 12.10
C GLU A 126 -2.20 8.37 11.39
N VAL A 127 -0.97 8.52 11.90
CA VAL A 127 0.04 9.38 11.28
C VAL A 127 0.42 8.87 9.90
N ILE A 128 0.64 7.56 9.74
CA ILE A 128 0.94 6.95 8.44
C ILE A 128 -0.20 7.22 7.45
N PHE A 129 -1.44 6.99 7.85
CA PHE A 129 -2.60 7.23 6.99
C PHE A 129 -2.69 8.69 6.53
N GLU A 130 -2.57 9.65 7.45
CA GLU A 130 -2.62 11.09 7.11
C GLU A 130 -1.48 11.51 6.17
N GLU A 131 -0.29 10.94 6.35
CA GLU A 131 0.87 11.20 5.49
C GLU A 131 0.71 10.64 4.07
N PHE A 132 -0.05 9.56 3.89
CA PHE A 132 -0.33 8.98 2.58
C PHE A 132 -1.58 9.57 1.90
N LYS A 133 -2.51 10.12 2.66
CA LYS A 133 -3.76 10.69 2.16
C LYS A 133 -3.55 11.73 1.05
N GLY A 134 -2.48 12.50 1.14
CA GLY A 134 -2.12 13.49 0.12
C GLY A 134 -1.41 12.91 -1.12
N THR A 135 -0.98 11.66 -1.08
CA THR A 135 -0.20 11.02 -2.16
C THR A 135 -1.09 10.27 -3.15
N GLY A 136 -2.16 9.65 -2.68
CA GLY A 136 -3.12 8.94 -3.53
C GLY A 136 -4.03 9.89 -4.31
N ASN A 137 -4.52 9.45 -5.46
CA ASN A 137 -5.49 10.16 -6.29
C ASN A 137 -6.93 9.63 -6.15
N SER A 138 -7.12 8.52 -5.48
CA SER A 138 -8.42 7.94 -5.18
C SER A 138 -8.40 7.26 -3.82
N GLU A 139 -9.49 7.35 -3.09
CA GLU A 139 -9.65 6.79 -1.76
C GLU A 139 -11.02 6.14 -1.64
N VAL A 140 -11.04 4.87 -1.25
CA VAL A 140 -12.26 4.12 -0.92
C VAL A 140 -12.21 3.78 0.55
N VAL A 141 -13.14 4.33 1.33
CA VAL A 141 -13.23 4.13 2.77
C VAL A 141 -14.26 3.05 3.08
N LEU A 142 -13.84 2.03 3.82
CA LEU A 142 -14.73 1.00 4.37
C LEU A 142 -15.14 1.39 5.79
N ASP A 143 -16.40 1.16 6.13
CA ASP A 143 -16.98 1.49 7.43
C ASP A 143 -17.48 0.24 8.14
N ARG A 144 -17.01 0.04 9.38
CA ARG A 144 -17.39 -1.11 10.20
C ARG A 144 -18.88 -1.14 10.52
N LYS A 145 -19.51 0.03 10.75
CA LYS A 145 -20.95 0.12 11.04
C LYS A 145 -21.80 -0.31 9.87
N ILE A 146 -21.33 -0.13 8.65
CA ILE A 146 -22.00 -0.63 7.43
C ILE A 146 -21.85 -2.15 7.36
N ALA A 147 -20.65 -2.69 7.65
CA ALA A 147 -20.40 -4.13 7.71
C ALA A 147 -21.25 -4.82 8.80
N ASP A 148 -21.40 -4.19 9.97
CA ASP A 148 -22.23 -4.70 11.08
C ASP A 148 -23.70 -4.84 10.67
N ARG A 149 -24.17 -4.01 9.74
CA ARG A 149 -25.51 -4.10 9.14
C ARG A 149 -25.58 -5.13 8.00
N ARG A 150 -24.51 -5.89 7.76
CA ARG A 150 -24.37 -6.89 6.69
C ARG A 150 -24.56 -6.32 5.28
N ILE A 151 -24.20 -5.05 5.08
CA ILE A 151 -24.16 -4.41 3.77
C ILE A 151 -22.74 -4.54 3.22
N PHE A 152 -22.60 -5.25 2.10
CA PHE A 152 -21.32 -5.48 1.45
C PHE A 152 -21.38 -5.15 -0.04
N PRO A 153 -20.31 -4.54 -0.59
CA PRO A 153 -19.13 -4.01 0.10
C PRO A 153 -19.47 -2.88 1.06
N ALA A 154 -18.82 -2.84 2.22
CA ALA A 154 -19.11 -1.89 3.31
C ALA A 154 -18.46 -0.52 3.04
N ILE A 155 -18.75 0.07 1.89
CA ILE A 155 -18.16 1.33 1.41
C ILE A 155 -18.92 2.52 1.98
N ASP A 156 -18.21 3.44 2.62
CA ASP A 156 -18.71 4.76 2.98
C ASP A 156 -18.50 5.72 1.80
N ILE A 157 -19.54 5.92 1.02
CA ILE A 157 -19.51 6.75 -0.19
C ILE A 157 -19.21 8.21 0.15
N LEU A 158 -19.70 8.69 1.29
CA LEU A 158 -19.52 10.09 1.69
C LEU A 158 -18.09 10.43 2.09
N LYS A 159 -17.34 9.43 2.60
CA LYS A 159 -15.93 9.56 2.95
C LYS A 159 -15.00 9.16 1.82
N SER A 160 -15.50 8.49 0.81
CA SER A 160 -14.73 8.06 -0.37
C SER A 160 -14.71 9.16 -1.42
N GLY A 161 -13.65 9.19 -2.22
CA GLY A 161 -13.53 10.18 -3.27
C GLY A 161 -12.36 9.90 -4.21
N THR A 162 -12.38 10.56 -5.36
CA THR A 162 -11.30 10.54 -6.31
C THR A 162 -10.98 11.95 -6.78
N ARG A 163 -9.71 12.22 -7.09
CA ARG A 163 -9.32 13.46 -7.73
C ARG A 163 -9.65 13.37 -9.21
N LYS A 164 -10.07 14.48 -9.81
CA LYS A 164 -10.42 14.56 -11.22
C LYS A 164 -11.50 13.55 -11.60
N ASP A 165 -12.58 13.54 -10.84
CA ASP A 165 -13.77 12.72 -11.11
C ASP A 165 -14.38 12.99 -12.50
N GLU A 166 -14.11 14.19 -13.05
CA GLU A 166 -14.48 14.54 -14.41
C GLU A 166 -13.81 13.68 -15.50
N LEU A 167 -12.81 12.87 -15.16
CA LEU A 167 -12.15 11.95 -16.09
C LEU A 167 -12.72 10.52 -16.04
N LEU A 168 -13.70 10.27 -15.17
CA LEU A 168 -14.37 8.98 -15.01
C LEU A 168 -15.72 9.01 -15.72
#